data_4c4fa7e8dc66b971a37bfefa896804ce
#
_entry.id   4c4fa7e8dc66b971a37bfefa896804ce
#
_cell.length_a   1.000
_cell.length_b   1.000
_cell.length_c   1.000
_cell.angle_alpha   90.00
_cell.angle_beta   90.00
_cell.angle_gamma   90.00
#
_symmetry.space_group_name_H-M   'P 1'
#
loop_
_entity.id
_entity.type
_entity.pdbx_description
1 polymer ?
#
loop_
_entity_poly.entity_id
_entity_poly.type
_entity_poly.pdbx_seq_one_letter_code
_entity_poly.pdbx_strand_id
1 'polypeptide(L)'
;MVSLCSKLGTVVGLSASAQMIWLITIVTFLGAVVAAMLVFLFVFREQILAALRKLEQRRMEARIPTRVGLELSGPDEPLIYEINFTENVSRHGARVVTKRCWSPNDSVLVKLPQESLPSRARITYCQPLEGDEFAMGLQFSLLVYDYDWIGSR
;
A
#
# COMPACT_ATOMS: atom_id res chain seq x y z
N MET A 1 -22.30 28.00 62.28
CA MET A 1 -21.59 28.37 61.04
C MET A 1 -20.10 28.57 61.35
N VAL A 2 -19.44 27.67 62.08
CA VAL A 2 -18.02 27.78 62.45
C VAL A 2 -17.48 26.36 62.59
N SER A 3 -17.50 25.55 61.54
CA SER A 3 -16.91 24.19 61.63
C SER A 3 -16.43 23.63 60.28
N LEU A 4 -16.17 24.48 59.32
CA LEU A 4 -15.69 24.05 58.00
C LEU A 4 -14.29 24.59 57.63
N CYS A 5 -13.67 25.40 58.52
CA CYS A 5 -12.38 25.99 58.27
C CYS A 5 -11.17 25.27 58.85
N SER A 6 -11.38 24.14 59.57
CA SER A 6 -10.28 23.44 60.25
C SER A 6 -9.74 22.20 59.54
N LYS A 7 -10.26 21.87 58.35
CA LYS A 7 -9.80 20.67 57.60
C LYS A 7 -8.91 20.96 56.39
N LEU A 8 -8.64 22.21 56.09
CA LEU A 8 -7.73 22.61 54.97
C LEU A 8 -6.30 22.90 55.40
N GLY A 9 -5.98 22.76 56.68
CA GLY A 9 -4.66 23.13 57.24
C GLY A 9 -3.63 21.99 57.39
N THR A 10 -3.94 20.76 56.98
CA THR A 10 -3.06 19.61 57.33
C THR A 10 -2.29 19.02 56.14
N VAL A 11 -2.19 19.71 55.03
CA VAL A 11 -1.42 19.21 53.86
C VAL A 11 -0.08 19.90 53.66
N VAL A 12 0.31 20.86 54.52
CA VAL A 12 1.56 21.61 54.37
C VAL A 12 2.61 21.20 55.40
N GLY A 13 2.74 19.91 55.64
CA GLY A 13 3.72 19.37 56.63
C GLY A 13 4.68 18.34 56.07
N LEU A 14 4.82 18.23 54.74
CA LEU A 14 5.90 17.40 54.18
C LEU A 14 7.22 18.14 54.45
N SER A 15 8.18 17.41 55.11
CA SER A 15 9.52 17.95 55.30
C SER A 15 10.13 18.34 53.93
N ALA A 16 10.98 19.36 53.92
CA ALA A 16 11.61 19.87 52.69
C ALA A 16 12.29 18.72 51.86
N SER A 17 12.76 17.67 52.52
CA SER A 17 13.31 16.47 51.92
C SER A 17 12.26 15.67 51.14
N ALA A 18 11.03 15.56 51.64
CA ALA A 18 9.97 14.82 50.94
C ALA A 18 9.49 15.56 49.68
N GLN A 19 9.44 16.90 49.71
CA GLN A 19 9.10 17.71 48.54
C GLN A 19 10.18 17.58 47.45
N MET A 20 11.45 17.59 47.82
CA MET A 20 12.55 17.37 46.87
C MET A 20 12.47 16.01 46.19
N ILE A 21 12.19 14.95 46.92
CA ILE A 21 12.06 13.59 46.39
C ILE A 21 10.89 13.54 45.39
N TRP A 22 9.76 14.12 45.72
CA TRP A 22 8.61 14.18 44.81
C TRP A 22 8.91 14.94 43.52
N LEU A 23 9.62 16.05 43.59
CA LEU A 23 10.03 16.82 42.41
C LEU A 23 10.98 16.02 41.51
N ILE A 24 11.96 15.34 42.11
CA ILE A 24 12.90 14.50 41.36
C ILE A 24 12.16 13.35 40.65
N THR A 25 11.23 12.67 41.34
CA THR A 25 10.48 11.57 40.75
C THR A 25 9.59 12.04 39.60
N ILE A 26 8.95 13.20 39.71
CA ILE A 26 8.12 13.75 38.62
C ILE A 26 9.00 14.11 37.41
N VAL A 27 10.14 14.77 37.63
CA VAL A 27 11.05 15.17 36.54
C VAL A 27 11.63 13.93 35.82
N THR A 28 12.04 12.91 36.56
CA THR A 28 12.55 11.65 35.95
C THR A 28 11.47 10.90 35.19
N PHE A 29 10.25 10.85 35.71
CA PHE A 29 9.11 10.23 35.01
C PHE A 29 8.76 10.98 33.72
N LEU A 30 8.68 12.32 33.77
CA LEU A 30 8.42 13.15 32.62
C LEU A 30 9.51 12.98 31.54
N GLY A 31 10.77 12.95 31.96
CA GLY A 31 11.90 12.67 31.05
C GLY A 31 11.81 11.33 30.37
N ALA A 32 11.42 10.26 31.10
CA ALA A 32 11.23 8.94 30.54
C ALA A 32 10.09 8.89 29.52
N VAL A 33 8.98 9.58 29.79
CA VAL A 33 7.83 9.66 28.87
C VAL A 33 8.21 10.37 27.58
N VAL A 34 8.92 11.50 27.67
CA VAL A 34 9.40 12.24 26.50
C VAL A 34 10.38 11.39 25.67
N ALA A 35 11.32 10.70 26.33
CA ALA A 35 12.25 9.81 25.64
C ALA A 35 11.52 8.67 24.91
N ALA A 36 10.55 8.02 25.56
CA ALA A 36 9.74 6.98 24.95
C ALA A 36 8.94 7.49 23.74
N MET A 37 8.39 8.70 23.84
CA MET A 37 7.65 9.33 22.74
C MET A 37 8.56 9.64 21.55
N LEU A 38 9.76 10.13 21.78
CA LEU A 38 10.74 10.39 20.72
C LEU A 38 11.18 9.11 20.02
N VAL A 39 11.44 8.03 20.75
CA VAL A 39 11.73 6.72 20.17
C VAL A 39 10.56 6.21 19.35
N PHE A 40 9.33 6.32 19.85
CA PHE A 40 8.13 5.92 19.12
C PHE A 40 7.98 6.71 17.80
N LEU A 41 8.15 8.02 17.84
CA LEU A 41 8.06 8.86 16.64
C LEU A 41 9.17 8.51 15.63
N PHE A 42 10.38 8.20 16.11
CA PHE A 42 11.48 7.80 15.24
C PHE A 42 11.20 6.47 14.54
N VAL A 43 10.76 5.45 15.27
CA VAL A 43 10.41 4.14 14.71
C VAL A 43 9.24 4.26 13.73
N PHE A 44 8.21 5.04 14.07
CA PHE A 44 7.05 5.24 13.21
C PHE A 44 7.43 5.96 11.91
N ARG A 45 8.33 6.95 11.99
CA ARG A 45 8.87 7.64 10.82
C ARG A 45 9.60 6.69 9.87
N GLU A 46 10.44 5.79 10.39
CA GLU A 46 11.16 4.81 9.58
C GLU A 46 10.22 3.85 8.85
N GLN A 47 9.15 3.41 9.52
CA GLN A 47 8.13 2.55 8.89
C GLN A 47 7.38 3.26 7.76
N ILE A 48 7.02 4.54 7.96
CA ILE A 48 6.37 5.35 6.91
C ILE A 48 7.33 5.55 5.73
N LEU A 49 8.59 5.90 5.98
CA LEU A 49 9.58 6.11 4.93
C LEU A 49 9.85 4.82 4.14
N ALA A 50 9.92 3.68 4.81
CA ALA A 50 10.06 2.38 4.14
C ALA A 50 8.85 2.04 3.26
N ALA A 51 7.63 2.33 3.75
CA ALA A 51 6.41 2.15 2.97
C ALA A 51 6.35 3.08 1.75
N LEU A 52 6.73 4.34 1.91
CA LEU A 52 6.80 5.31 0.81
C LEU A 52 7.85 4.91 -0.24
N ARG A 53 9.05 4.48 0.17
CA ARG A 53 10.09 3.97 -0.75
C ARG A 53 9.59 2.77 -1.54
N LYS A 54 8.86 1.86 -0.90
CA LYS A 54 8.26 0.70 -1.57
C LYS A 54 7.21 1.10 -2.61
N LEU A 55 6.41 2.14 -2.34
CA LEU A 55 5.43 2.68 -3.28
C LEU A 55 6.13 3.39 -4.45
N GLU A 56 7.21 4.11 -4.18
CA GLU A 56 7.98 4.83 -5.19
C GLU A 56 8.72 3.86 -6.11
N GLN A 57 9.32 2.79 -5.59
CA GLN A 57 9.92 1.73 -6.38
C GLN A 57 8.93 1.08 -7.35
N ARG A 58 7.67 0.87 -6.93
CA ARG A 58 6.61 0.36 -7.82
C ARG A 58 6.24 1.34 -8.95
N ARG A 59 6.40 2.66 -8.73
CA ARG A 59 6.14 3.70 -9.76
C ARG A 59 7.31 3.92 -10.70
N MET A 60 8.52 3.62 -10.28
CA MET A 60 9.77 3.85 -11.06
C MET A 60 10.08 2.72 -12.04
N GLU A 61 9.28 1.64 -12.03
CA GLU A 61 9.48 0.56 -12.99
C GLU A 61 9.15 1.07 -14.41
N ALA A 62 10.16 1.09 -15.25
CA ALA A 62 10.05 1.56 -16.62
C ALA A 62 8.97 0.74 -17.35
N ARG A 63 7.92 1.42 -17.80
CA ARG A 63 6.93 0.83 -18.70
C ARG A 63 7.48 0.89 -20.11
N ILE A 64 7.60 -0.26 -20.71
CA ILE A 64 8.07 -0.38 -22.08
C ILE A 64 6.85 -0.34 -22.99
N PRO A 65 6.78 0.62 -23.95
CA PRO A 65 5.73 0.63 -24.94
C PRO A 65 5.92 -0.61 -25.84
N THR A 66 5.11 -1.62 -25.62
CA THR A 66 5.21 -2.88 -26.36
C THR A 66 3.81 -3.37 -26.65
N ARG A 67 3.54 -3.64 -27.92
CA ARG A 67 2.28 -4.17 -28.39
C ARG A 67 2.35 -5.70 -28.46
N VAL A 68 1.83 -6.35 -27.43
CA VAL A 68 1.74 -7.82 -27.37
C VAL A 68 0.27 -8.20 -27.39
N GLY A 69 -0.10 -9.18 -28.22
CA GLY A 69 -1.42 -9.76 -28.21
C GLY A 69 -1.59 -10.65 -26.97
N LEU A 70 -2.76 -10.59 -26.35
CA LEU A 70 -3.12 -11.44 -25.22
C LEU A 70 -4.60 -11.79 -25.26
N GLU A 71 -4.93 -12.94 -24.71
CA GLU A 71 -6.30 -13.41 -24.54
C GLU A 71 -6.75 -13.05 -23.12
N LEU A 72 -7.91 -12.37 -23.00
CA LEU A 72 -8.55 -12.05 -21.73
C LEU A 72 -9.83 -12.84 -21.58
N SER A 73 -10.02 -13.50 -20.45
CA SER A 73 -11.26 -14.20 -20.12
C SER A 73 -11.66 -13.97 -18.66
N GLY A 74 -12.95 -14.07 -18.38
CA GLY A 74 -13.44 -14.09 -17.00
C GLY A 74 -13.03 -15.38 -16.27
N PRO A 75 -12.82 -15.33 -14.95
CA PRO A 75 -12.50 -16.53 -14.18
C PRO A 75 -13.63 -17.56 -14.18
N ASP A 76 -14.88 -17.08 -14.33
CA ASP A 76 -16.08 -17.93 -14.35
C ASP A 76 -16.41 -18.46 -15.75
N GLU A 77 -15.88 -17.82 -16.80
CA GLU A 77 -16.10 -18.17 -18.21
C GLU A 77 -14.79 -18.23 -18.98
N PRO A 78 -13.88 -19.18 -18.65
CA PRO A 78 -12.54 -19.20 -19.23
C PRO A 78 -12.51 -19.56 -20.72
N LEU A 79 -13.59 -20.09 -21.26
CA LEU A 79 -13.72 -20.43 -22.69
C LEU A 79 -14.16 -19.25 -23.56
N ILE A 80 -14.69 -18.19 -22.94
CA ILE A 80 -15.08 -16.96 -23.64
C ILE A 80 -13.94 -15.95 -23.47
N TYR A 81 -13.08 -15.85 -24.47
CA TYR A 81 -11.94 -14.97 -24.44
C TYR A 81 -12.05 -13.85 -25.49
N GLU A 82 -11.45 -12.73 -25.18
CA GLU A 82 -11.28 -11.57 -26.03
C GLU A 82 -9.78 -11.40 -26.36
N ILE A 83 -9.47 -11.22 -27.64
CA ILE A 83 -8.08 -10.95 -28.05
C ILE A 83 -7.86 -9.42 -27.96
N ASN A 84 -6.88 -9.04 -27.17
CA ASN A 84 -6.55 -7.66 -26.89
C ASN A 84 -5.05 -7.40 -27.10
N PHE A 85 -4.68 -6.12 -27.14
CA PHE A 85 -3.28 -5.71 -27.29
C PHE A 85 -2.85 -4.82 -26.15
N THR A 86 -1.62 -5.03 -25.69
CA THR A 86 -1.00 -4.12 -24.73
C THR A 86 -0.58 -2.82 -25.40
N GLU A 87 -0.67 -1.71 -24.69
CA GLU A 87 -0.02 -0.45 -25.05
C GLU A 87 1.36 -0.32 -24.40
N ASN A 88 1.46 -0.82 -23.18
CA ASN A 88 2.71 -0.88 -22.44
C ASN A 88 2.69 -2.03 -21.44
N VAL A 89 3.86 -2.51 -21.11
CA VAL A 89 4.08 -3.62 -20.18
C VAL A 89 5.16 -3.26 -19.19
N SER A 90 5.02 -3.70 -17.96
CA SER A 90 6.02 -3.69 -16.91
C SER A 90 6.07 -5.05 -16.23
N ARG A 91 7.07 -5.27 -15.38
CA ARG A 91 7.20 -6.52 -14.62
C ARG A 91 5.95 -6.87 -13.79
N HIS A 92 5.21 -5.87 -13.32
CA HIS A 92 4.08 -6.06 -12.40
C HIS A 92 2.71 -5.84 -13.05
N GLY A 93 2.67 -5.51 -14.34
CA GLY A 93 1.39 -5.28 -14.99
C GLY A 93 1.50 -4.74 -16.41
N ALA A 94 0.33 -4.58 -17.03
CA ALA A 94 0.21 -4.05 -18.37
C ALA A 94 -0.94 -3.07 -18.48
N ARG A 95 -0.87 -2.17 -19.45
CA ARG A 95 -2.02 -1.41 -19.94
C ARG A 95 -2.50 -2.04 -21.24
N VAL A 96 -3.79 -2.34 -21.29
CA VAL A 96 -4.44 -3.05 -22.38
C VAL A 96 -5.62 -2.22 -22.89
N VAL A 97 -5.84 -2.25 -24.20
CA VAL A 97 -7.06 -1.72 -24.82
C VAL A 97 -8.03 -2.86 -25.06
N THR A 98 -9.26 -2.71 -24.60
CA THR A 98 -10.34 -3.70 -24.65
C THR A 98 -11.65 -3.05 -25.10
N LYS A 99 -12.53 -3.84 -25.70
CA LYS A 99 -13.90 -3.39 -26.02
C LYS A 99 -14.90 -3.65 -24.89
N ARG A 100 -14.52 -4.47 -23.91
CA ARG A 100 -15.36 -4.81 -22.77
C ARG A 100 -14.99 -3.93 -21.57
N CYS A 101 -16.00 -3.34 -20.94
CA CYS A 101 -15.82 -2.67 -19.65
C CYS A 101 -15.73 -3.70 -18.53
N TRP A 102 -14.65 -3.69 -17.79
CA TRP A 102 -14.38 -4.56 -16.64
C TRP A 102 -14.41 -3.73 -15.36
N SER A 103 -14.88 -4.34 -14.27
CA SER A 103 -14.91 -3.65 -12.98
C SER A 103 -13.51 -3.61 -12.33
N PRO A 104 -13.08 -2.46 -11.77
CA PRO A 104 -11.87 -2.40 -10.97
C PRO A 104 -11.93 -3.39 -9.80
N ASN A 105 -10.80 -4.01 -9.50
CA ASN A 105 -10.61 -5.08 -8.52
C ASN A 105 -11.09 -6.48 -8.93
N ASP A 106 -11.78 -6.64 -10.05
CA ASP A 106 -12.07 -7.98 -10.57
C ASP A 106 -10.80 -8.72 -10.96
N SER A 107 -10.90 -10.04 -10.94
CA SER A 107 -9.85 -10.93 -11.45
C SER A 107 -10.15 -11.31 -12.88
N VAL A 108 -9.12 -11.36 -13.71
CA VAL A 108 -9.20 -11.85 -15.08
C VAL A 108 -8.12 -12.91 -15.31
N LEU A 109 -8.38 -13.80 -16.24
CA LEU A 109 -7.38 -14.73 -16.75
C LEU A 109 -6.75 -14.10 -18.00
N VAL A 110 -5.42 -14.04 -17.99
CA VAL A 110 -4.61 -13.50 -19.07
C VAL A 110 -3.79 -14.64 -19.64
N LYS A 111 -3.89 -14.87 -20.94
CA LYS A 111 -3.08 -15.87 -21.62
C LYS A 111 -2.31 -15.22 -22.75
N LEU A 112 -1.03 -15.48 -22.78
CA LEU A 112 -0.12 -15.06 -23.85
C LEU A 112 -0.05 -16.10 -24.93
N PRO A 113 0.21 -15.72 -26.20
CA PRO A 113 0.30 -16.66 -27.30
C PRO A 113 1.34 -17.78 -27.12
N GLN A 114 2.36 -17.50 -26.30
CA GLN A 114 3.45 -18.46 -26.02
C GLN A 114 3.21 -19.31 -24.77
N GLU A 115 2.17 -19.01 -24.00
CA GLU A 115 1.85 -19.72 -22.76
C GLU A 115 0.81 -20.81 -22.98
N SER A 116 1.04 -21.96 -22.36
CA SER A 116 0.07 -23.06 -22.38
C SER A 116 -1.09 -22.82 -21.42
N LEU A 117 -0.83 -22.13 -20.30
CA LEU A 117 -1.80 -21.91 -19.24
C LEU A 117 -2.04 -20.42 -19.01
N PRO A 118 -3.30 -20.03 -18.72
CA PRO A 118 -3.60 -18.66 -18.40
C PRO A 118 -3.10 -18.28 -17.01
N SER A 119 -2.64 -17.06 -16.86
CA SER A 119 -2.23 -16.45 -15.61
C SER A 119 -3.33 -15.56 -15.06
N ARG A 120 -3.45 -15.45 -13.75
CA ARG A 120 -4.44 -14.57 -13.12
C ARG A 120 -3.87 -13.17 -12.96
N ALA A 121 -4.65 -12.17 -13.38
CA ALA A 121 -4.37 -10.77 -13.17
C ALA A 121 -5.54 -10.09 -12.47
N ARG A 122 -5.27 -8.95 -11.80
CA ARG A 122 -6.26 -8.09 -11.17
C ARG A 122 -6.41 -6.81 -11.97
N ILE A 123 -7.63 -6.37 -12.19
CA ILE A 123 -7.93 -5.10 -12.84
C ILE A 123 -7.72 -3.96 -11.83
N THR A 124 -6.87 -3.01 -12.16
CA THR A 124 -6.58 -1.85 -11.30
C THR A 124 -7.46 -0.65 -11.64
N TYR A 125 -7.78 -0.46 -12.92
CA TYR A 125 -8.70 0.56 -13.41
C TYR A 125 -9.24 0.16 -14.79
N CYS A 126 -10.40 0.71 -15.15
CA CYS A 126 -10.96 0.67 -16.50
C CYS A 126 -11.46 2.08 -16.84
N GLN A 127 -10.97 2.68 -17.89
CA GLN A 127 -11.28 4.04 -18.31
C GLN A 127 -11.75 4.06 -19.76
N PRO A 128 -12.84 4.76 -20.10
CA PRO A 128 -13.27 4.89 -21.48
C PRO A 128 -12.22 5.66 -22.30
N LEU A 129 -12.02 5.22 -23.54
CA LEU A 129 -11.27 5.89 -24.58
C LEU A 129 -12.25 6.49 -25.61
N GLU A 130 -11.73 7.07 -26.68
CA GLU A 130 -12.54 7.50 -27.81
C GLU A 130 -13.12 6.27 -28.53
N GLY A 131 -14.39 6.33 -28.89
CA GLY A 131 -15.14 5.20 -29.47
C GLY A 131 -15.63 4.21 -28.42
N ASP A 132 -15.74 2.94 -28.81
CA ASP A 132 -16.24 1.84 -27.95
C ASP A 132 -15.10 1.05 -27.28
N GLU A 133 -13.99 1.74 -26.97
CA GLU A 133 -12.81 1.13 -26.39
C GLU A 133 -12.57 1.61 -24.96
N PHE A 134 -11.89 0.78 -24.17
CA PHE A 134 -11.53 1.05 -22.79
C PHE A 134 -10.04 0.80 -22.58
N ALA A 135 -9.36 1.71 -21.88
CA ALA A 135 -8.04 1.47 -21.36
C ALA A 135 -8.11 0.79 -20.00
N MET A 136 -7.54 -0.37 -19.89
CA MET A 136 -7.56 -1.18 -18.67
C MET A 136 -6.15 -1.41 -18.15
N GLY A 137 -5.97 -1.21 -16.85
CA GLY A 137 -4.74 -1.54 -16.14
C GLY A 137 -4.82 -2.93 -15.53
N LEU A 138 -3.89 -3.79 -15.87
CA LEU A 138 -3.72 -5.11 -15.30
C LEU A 138 -2.57 -5.12 -14.31
N GLN A 139 -2.78 -5.75 -13.16
CA GLN A 139 -1.75 -6.07 -12.19
C GLN A 139 -1.58 -7.59 -12.15
N PHE A 140 -0.40 -8.08 -12.49
CA PHE A 140 -0.10 -9.50 -12.43
C PHE A 140 0.10 -9.94 -10.97
N SER A 141 -0.41 -11.11 -10.62
CA SER A 141 -0.10 -11.76 -9.37
C SER A 141 1.36 -12.24 -9.41
N LEU A 142 2.13 -11.98 -8.33
CA LEU A 142 3.57 -12.29 -8.23
C LEU A 142 3.94 -13.80 -8.39
N LEU A 143 2.98 -14.65 -8.63
CA LEU A 143 3.19 -16.07 -8.90
C LEU A 143 3.43 -16.38 -10.38
N VAL A 144 3.37 -15.39 -11.26
CA VAL A 144 3.75 -15.56 -12.66
C VAL A 144 5.26 -15.38 -12.74
N TYR A 145 5.93 -16.49 -12.92
CA TYR A 145 7.36 -16.67 -13.14
C TYR A 145 8.04 -15.51 -13.87
N ASP A 146 9.34 -15.32 -13.58
CA ASP A 146 10.27 -14.44 -14.29
C ASP A 146 10.15 -14.63 -15.81
N TYR A 147 9.12 -14.01 -16.39
CA TYR A 147 9.04 -13.91 -17.83
C TYR A 147 9.93 -12.77 -18.27
N ASP A 148 10.97 -13.09 -18.97
CA ASP A 148 11.80 -12.20 -19.76
C ASP A 148 10.96 -11.54 -20.87
N TRP A 149 10.02 -10.66 -20.48
CA TRP A 149 9.29 -9.79 -21.41
C TRP A 149 10.22 -8.84 -22.16
N ILE A 150 11.48 -8.75 -21.70
CA ILE A 150 12.45 -7.71 -22.10
C ILE A 150 13.64 -8.31 -22.86
N GLY A 151 13.75 -9.62 -23.00
CA GLY A 151 15.01 -10.30 -23.29
C GLY A 151 15.13 -11.14 -24.56
N SER A 152 14.43 -10.80 -25.64
CA SER A 152 14.82 -11.32 -26.95
C SER A 152 14.91 -10.19 -27.97
N ARG A 153 16.02 -9.50 -27.99
CA ARG A 153 16.56 -8.85 -29.17
C ARG A 153 17.68 -9.70 -29.71
#